data_d237eb5e631367979c334abc9c04de62
#
_entry.id   d237eb5e631367979c334abc9c04de62
#
_cell.length_a   1.000
_cell.length_b   1.000
_cell.length_c   1.000
_cell.angle_alpha   90.00
_cell.angle_beta   90.00
_cell.angle_gamma   90.00
#
_symmetry.space_group_name_H-M   'P 1'
#
loop_
_entity.id
_entity.type
_entity.pdbx_description
1 polymer ?
#
loop_
_entity_poly.entity_id
_entity_poly.type
_entity_poly.pdbx_seq_one_letter_code
_entity_poly.pdbx_strand_id
1 'polypeptide(L)'
;MTAHMDFKITATVGLLGLASGLSFTQEINLDIKNSVKVSFDSEHGKSYKVYSTTDLSTKKWNLLGGPVSGGDEGVVFFHETENDQKLFFKAEQIMANPDGSGGEAMLPDGFPTPTKEWPVVLWDPDSTPKRFKTIDKGFDELTDGSSLYFTGTHSLPPNRLKIQGKRHITIHGLGSNKLELATPGDILIIKDSSNIRVTGVFFNGKGPNPKMDNPYFAMIHLSGVNDRIEVSRCSFSDFGSHGVSHLHGAKRSKNVTVSHCSFRNGGNAFHPKLNIDGTAISGIGSGWIIKNNTIENCLRGIEIEGRGMEQSQIIISNNHLREIWNEGIMLFASSHESNLYSKIIISNNFVNCITPRPDGVPHQTCIAMQGGENMIISNNIIYDSPKAFTGIGLNSGMADIRNCVVEGNIVSGVGGWGIQVTEKAGRPYRCEGVVVTGNHVFDTGSFGMFISGSGHTIHGNLVKKSRSAGINYSGRSEGPPTSIMHNTVSGNLGDGIRLSTEAAHAIIAYNILSGNKENKIIMNSKKNVIRDNISFNF
;
A
#
# COMPACT_ATOMS: atom_id res chain seq x y z
N MET A 1 -32.22 23.43 -7.66
CA MET A 1 -31.11 24.24 -8.22
C MET A 1 -30.14 23.28 -8.87
N THR A 2 -30.16 23.16 -10.19
CA THR A 2 -29.27 22.30 -10.97
C THR A 2 -27.99 23.08 -11.22
N ALA A 3 -26.92 22.72 -10.54
CA ALA A 3 -25.62 23.31 -10.82
C ALA A 3 -25.09 22.69 -12.13
N HIS A 4 -24.94 23.50 -13.17
CA HIS A 4 -24.17 23.12 -14.35
C HIS A 4 -22.69 23.11 -13.97
N MET A 5 -22.08 21.94 -13.97
CA MET A 5 -20.63 21.79 -13.91
C MET A 5 -20.07 21.75 -15.33
N ASP A 6 -19.14 22.66 -15.62
CA ASP A 6 -18.39 22.64 -16.88
C ASP A 6 -17.31 21.57 -16.79
N PHE A 7 -17.38 20.57 -17.67
CA PHE A 7 -16.37 19.51 -17.77
C PHE A 7 -15.31 19.91 -18.79
N LYS A 8 -14.05 19.95 -18.36
CA LYS A 8 -12.90 19.96 -19.27
C LYS A 8 -12.41 18.53 -19.48
N ILE A 9 -12.55 18.03 -20.70
CA ILE A 9 -11.98 16.74 -21.13
C ILE A 9 -10.65 17.00 -21.79
N THR A 10 -9.56 16.55 -21.19
CA THR A 10 -8.24 16.57 -21.81
C THR A 10 -7.85 15.12 -22.13
N ALA A 11 -7.85 14.77 -23.41
CA ALA A 11 -7.33 13.47 -23.86
C ALA A 11 -5.81 13.61 -24.02
N THR A 12 -5.02 12.91 -23.22
CA THR A 12 -3.57 12.83 -23.39
C THR A 12 -3.24 11.48 -24.00
N VAL A 13 -2.90 11.46 -25.28
CA VAL A 13 -2.34 10.26 -25.93
C VAL A 13 -0.84 10.28 -25.66
N GLY A 14 -0.39 9.46 -24.73
CA GLY A 14 1.03 9.27 -24.47
C GLY A 14 1.67 8.35 -25.50
N LEU A 15 2.32 8.93 -26.52
CA LEU A 15 3.21 8.19 -27.40
C LEU A 15 4.57 8.04 -26.70
N LEU A 16 4.89 6.87 -26.18
CA LEU A 16 6.25 6.52 -25.76
C LEU A 16 7.05 6.13 -27.01
N GLY A 17 7.89 7.05 -27.48
CA GLY A 17 8.87 6.79 -28.51
C GLY A 17 9.99 5.91 -27.97
N LEU A 18 10.06 4.66 -28.40
CA LEU A 18 11.22 3.79 -28.25
C LEU A 18 12.25 4.14 -29.32
N ALA A 19 13.35 4.74 -28.92
CA ALA A 19 14.54 4.89 -29.76
C ALA A 19 15.62 3.91 -29.28
N SER A 20 16.02 3.08 -30.23
CA SER A 20 17.30 2.39 -30.44
C SER A 20 17.68 1.16 -29.61
N GLY A 21 17.50 0.01 -30.23
CA GLY A 21 18.61 -0.91 -30.49
C GLY A 21 19.09 -1.81 -29.36
N LEU A 22 18.23 -2.69 -28.86
CA LEU A 22 18.65 -4.01 -28.36
C LEU A 22 17.48 -4.97 -28.62
N SER A 23 17.71 -5.97 -29.46
CA SER A 23 16.72 -6.98 -29.79
C SER A 23 16.58 -7.94 -28.59
N PHE A 24 15.53 -7.75 -27.82
CA PHE A 24 14.97 -8.81 -26.97
C PHE A 24 13.67 -9.26 -27.64
N THR A 25 13.68 -10.44 -28.23
CA THR A 25 12.49 -11.12 -28.71
C THR A 25 11.72 -11.68 -27.50
N GLN A 26 11.01 -10.83 -26.82
CA GLN A 26 9.82 -11.18 -26.07
C GLN A 26 8.74 -10.21 -26.55
N GLU A 27 7.75 -10.75 -27.28
CA GLU A 27 6.52 -10.02 -27.56
C GLU A 27 5.83 -9.72 -26.22
N ILE A 28 6.02 -8.51 -25.73
CA ILE A 28 5.14 -7.94 -24.73
C ILE A 28 3.95 -7.43 -25.51
N ASN A 29 2.88 -8.19 -25.56
CA ASN A 29 1.57 -7.70 -25.97
C ASN A 29 1.10 -6.70 -24.90
N LEU A 30 1.47 -5.45 -25.08
CA LEU A 30 0.86 -4.32 -24.40
C LEU A 30 -0.47 -4.05 -25.08
N ASP A 31 -1.53 -4.60 -24.54
CA ASP A 31 -2.89 -4.21 -24.87
C ASP A 31 -3.10 -2.79 -24.31
N ILE A 32 -2.74 -1.78 -25.12
CA ILE A 32 -2.93 -0.37 -24.77
C ILE A 32 -4.41 -0.09 -24.98
N LYS A 33 -5.20 -0.34 -23.93
CA LYS A 33 -6.57 0.10 -23.89
C LYS A 33 -6.63 1.61 -23.78
N ASN A 34 -7.42 2.24 -24.60
CA ASN A 34 -7.66 3.67 -24.52
C ASN A 34 -8.31 3.98 -23.17
N SER A 35 -7.70 4.81 -22.36
CA SER A 35 -8.28 5.29 -21.10
C SER A 35 -8.65 6.76 -21.19
N VAL A 36 -9.80 7.11 -20.64
CA VAL A 36 -10.25 8.49 -20.51
C VAL A 36 -10.01 8.94 -19.07
N LYS A 37 -9.25 10.03 -18.92
CA LYS A 37 -9.10 10.70 -17.64
C LYS A 37 -10.32 11.59 -17.40
N VAL A 38 -11.06 11.32 -16.36
CA VAL A 38 -12.18 12.16 -15.90
C VAL A 38 -11.76 12.90 -14.64
N SER A 39 -11.88 14.23 -14.65
CA SER A 39 -11.62 15.05 -13.48
C SER A 39 -12.75 16.06 -13.29
N PHE A 40 -13.10 16.35 -12.05
CA PHE A 40 -14.07 17.37 -11.71
C PHE A 40 -13.70 18.01 -10.36
N ASP A 41 -14.11 19.28 -10.20
CA ASP A 41 -13.91 19.98 -8.94
C ASP A 41 -14.80 19.36 -7.87
N SER A 42 -14.23 19.09 -6.71
CA SER A 42 -14.91 18.44 -5.61
C SER A 42 -14.65 19.16 -4.30
N GLU A 43 -15.62 19.14 -3.40
CA GLU A 43 -15.46 19.74 -2.08
C GLU A 43 -14.82 18.74 -1.11
N HIS A 44 -13.87 19.23 -0.30
CA HIS A 44 -13.22 18.44 0.73
C HIS A 44 -14.23 17.83 1.71
N GLY A 45 -14.07 16.55 2.04
CA GLY A 45 -14.95 15.83 2.98
C GLY A 45 -16.29 15.39 2.39
N LYS A 46 -16.55 15.64 1.13
CA LYS A 46 -17.74 15.12 0.43
C LYS A 46 -17.40 13.89 -0.39
N SER A 47 -18.39 13.05 -0.62
CA SER A 47 -18.26 11.87 -1.46
C SER A 47 -19.14 11.99 -2.70
N TYR A 48 -18.69 11.43 -3.80
CA TYR A 48 -19.34 11.52 -5.10
C TYR A 48 -19.48 10.13 -5.72
N LYS A 49 -20.62 9.89 -6.38
CA LYS A 49 -20.80 8.76 -7.30
C LYS A 49 -20.59 9.26 -8.72
N VAL A 50 -19.82 8.54 -9.50
CA VAL A 50 -19.55 8.88 -10.89
C VAL A 50 -20.20 7.83 -11.79
N TYR A 51 -20.89 8.29 -12.80
CA TYR A 51 -21.63 7.46 -13.73
C TYR A 51 -21.17 7.74 -15.15
N SER A 52 -21.29 6.74 -16.03
CA SER A 52 -21.13 6.89 -17.47
C SER A 52 -22.35 6.41 -18.24
N THR A 53 -22.52 6.95 -19.44
CA THR A 53 -23.47 6.43 -20.44
C THR A 53 -22.90 6.63 -21.83
N THR A 54 -23.26 5.76 -22.74
CA THR A 54 -22.98 5.90 -24.19
C THR A 54 -24.09 6.65 -24.92
N ASP A 55 -25.27 6.80 -24.30
CA ASP A 55 -26.44 7.42 -24.91
C ASP A 55 -27.22 8.24 -23.89
N LEU A 56 -27.22 9.55 -24.09
CA LEU A 56 -27.95 10.50 -23.24
C LEU A 56 -29.47 10.39 -23.36
N SER A 57 -29.98 9.83 -24.46
CA SER A 57 -31.44 9.72 -24.71
C SER A 57 -32.11 8.66 -23.85
N THR A 58 -31.37 7.62 -23.49
CA THR A 58 -31.93 6.48 -22.73
C THR A 58 -32.12 6.75 -21.26
N LYS A 59 -31.48 7.82 -20.73
CA LYS A 59 -31.41 8.12 -19.28
C LYS A 59 -30.84 6.97 -18.42
N LYS A 60 -30.23 5.96 -19.03
CA LYS A 60 -29.58 4.85 -18.33
C LYS A 60 -28.14 5.21 -18.08
N TRP A 61 -27.77 5.25 -16.80
CA TRP A 61 -26.42 5.58 -16.34
C TRP A 61 -25.82 4.38 -15.61
N ASN A 62 -24.62 4.01 -15.99
CA ASN A 62 -23.87 2.93 -15.34
C ASN A 62 -22.92 3.53 -14.30
N LEU A 63 -22.98 3.06 -13.07
CA LEU A 63 -22.08 3.50 -12.00
C LEU A 63 -20.67 3.01 -12.28
N LEU A 64 -19.70 3.93 -12.29
CA LEU A 64 -18.28 3.65 -12.52
C LEU A 64 -17.54 3.36 -11.21
N GLY A 65 -17.87 2.30 -10.53
CA GLY A 65 -17.22 1.95 -9.27
C GLY A 65 -17.87 2.55 -8.04
N GLY A 66 -17.18 2.45 -6.89
CA GLY A 66 -17.68 2.96 -5.61
C GLY A 66 -17.63 4.50 -5.51
N PRO A 67 -18.16 5.07 -4.42
CA PRO A 67 -18.03 6.50 -4.16
C PRO A 67 -16.58 6.94 -4.08
N VAL A 68 -16.28 8.11 -4.64
CA VAL A 68 -14.97 8.76 -4.57
C VAL A 68 -15.05 9.95 -3.62
N SER A 69 -14.05 10.11 -2.75
CA SER A 69 -13.98 11.23 -1.82
C SER A 69 -13.44 12.48 -2.52
N GLY A 70 -14.08 13.62 -2.28
CA GLY A 70 -13.59 14.90 -2.73
C GLY A 70 -12.37 15.35 -1.94
N GLY A 71 -11.49 16.12 -2.58
CA GLY A 71 -10.30 16.71 -1.99
C GLY A 71 -10.04 18.09 -2.58
N ASP A 72 -9.07 18.81 -2.03
CA ASP A 72 -8.73 20.17 -2.45
C ASP A 72 -8.21 20.25 -3.89
N GLU A 73 -7.72 19.14 -4.44
CA GLU A 73 -7.22 19.04 -5.83
C GLU A 73 -8.26 18.48 -6.82
N GLY A 74 -9.50 18.27 -6.36
CA GLY A 74 -10.56 17.64 -7.14
C GLY A 74 -10.45 16.09 -7.15
N VAL A 75 -11.41 15.46 -7.83
CA VAL A 75 -11.43 14.01 -8.02
C VAL A 75 -10.95 13.67 -9.42
N VAL A 76 -9.98 12.77 -9.50
CA VAL A 76 -9.47 12.23 -10.78
C VAL A 76 -9.59 10.73 -10.79
N PHE A 77 -10.16 10.17 -11.84
CA PHE A 77 -10.16 8.73 -12.08
C PHE A 77 -9.99 8.43 -13.57
N PHE A 78 -9.56 7.20 -13.86
CA PHE A 78 -9.39 6.74 -15.23
C PHE A 78 -10.43 5.66 -15.52
N HIS A 79 -11.04 5.73 -16.69
CA HIS A 79 -11.97 4.73 -17.18
C HIS A 79 -11.45 4.15 -18.49
N GLU A 80 -11.35 2.83 -18.55
CA GLU A 80 -10.97 2.13 -19.78
C GLU A 80 -12.15 2.13 -20.76
N THR A 81 -11.89 2.51 -22.00
CA THR A 81 -12.89 2.51 -23.07
C THR A 81 -12.59 1.38 -24.04
N GLU A 82 -13.57 0.54 -24.32
CA GLU A 82 -13.50 -0.41 -25.41
C GLU A 82 -14.03 0.28 -26.68
N ASN A 83 -13.16 0.45 -27.67
CA ASN A 83 -13.45 1.09 -28.97
C ASN A 83 -13.86 2.57 -28.89
N ASP A 84 -13.85 3.29 -30.00
CA ASP A 84 -14.15 4.73 -30.17
C ASP A 84 -15.58 5.16 -29.77
N GLN A 85 -16.12 4.63 -28.71
CA GLN A 85 -17.44 5.00 -28.21
C GLN A 85 -17.40 6.34 -27.48
N LYS A 86 -18.35 7.21 -27.83
CA LYS A 86 -18.57 8.42 -27.05
C LYS A 86 -19.11 8.05 -25.68
N LEU A 87 -18.40 8.50 -24.65
CA LEU A 87 -18.82 8.34 -23.25
C LEU A 87 -19.18 9.70 -22.65
N PHE A 88 -20.29 9.72 -21.95
CA PHE A 88 -20.73 10.85 -21.17
C PHE A 88 -20.61 10.49 -19.69
N PHE A 89 -20.22 11.46 -18.88
CA PHE A 89 -20.01 11.26 -17.45
C PHE A 89 -20.88 12.24 -16.65
N LYS A 90 -21.33 11.81 -15.50
CA LYS A 90 -21.88 12.71 -14.47
C LYS A 90 -21.35 12.31 -13.10
N ALA A 91 -21.14 13.29 -12.24
CA ALA A 91 -20.87 13.08 -10.84
C ALA A 91 -22.08 13.54 -10.01
N GLU A 92 -22.50 12.73 -9.07
CA GLU A 92 -23.54 13.06 -8.11
C GLU A 92 -22.94 13.11 -6.71
N GLN A 93 -23.04 14.24 -6.04
CA GLN A 93 -22.65 14.35 -4.64
C GLN A 93 -23.59 13.46 -3.81
N ILE A 94 -23.00 12.61 -2.99
CA ILE A 94 -23.70 11.87 -1.96
C ILE A 94 -23.55 12.62 -0.64
N MET A 95 -24.63 12.79 0.09
CA MET A 95 -24.52 13.30 1.45
C MET A 95 -23.76 12.26 2.28
N ALA A 96 -22.52 12.57 2.64
CA ALA A 96 -21.79 11.80 3.62
C ALA A 96 -22.42 12.03 5.00
N ASN A 97 -22.53 10.96 5.79
CA ASN A 97 -22.83 11.16 7.21
C ASN A 97 -21.74 12.03 7.86
N PRO A 98 -22.07 12.94 8.77
CA PRO A 98 -21.13 13.88 9.38
C PRO A 98 -19.95 13.21 10.13
N ASP A 99 -20.01 11.91 10.36
CA ASP A 99 -19.02 11.09 11.06
C ASP A 99 -18.03 10.36 10.14
N GLY A 100 -18.09 10.61 8.83
CA GLY A 100 -17.21 9.95 7.84
C GLY A 100 -17.52 8.47 7.61
N SER A 101 -18.62 7.95 8.16
CA SER A 101 -19.09 6.61 7.86
C SER A 101 -19.63 6.57 6.42
N GLY A 102 -18.91 5.91 5.56
CA GLY A 102 -19.19 5.80 4.13
C GLY A 102 -20.59 5.29 3.86
N GLY A 103 -21.20 5.89 2.84
CA GLY A 103 -22.53 5.71 2.28
C GLY A 103 -23.38 4.59 2.86
N GLU A 104 -24.61 4.90 3.22
CA GLU A 104 -25.59 3.93 3.72
C GLU A 104 -25.56 2.67 2.83
N ALA A 105 -25.34 1.52 3.46
CA ALA A 105 -25.62 0.26 2.80
C ALA A 105 -27.11 0.29 2.44
N MET A 106 -27.41 0.40 1.14
CA MET A 106 -28.82 0.33 0.71
C MET A 106 -29.34 -1.04 1.11
N LEU A 107 -30.21 -1.04 2.09
CA LEU A 107 -30.97 -2.25 2.42
C LEU A 107 -31.86 -2.60 1.21
N PRO A 108 -32.01 -3.88 0.89
CA PRO A 108 -32.97 -4.32 -0.12
C PRO A 108 -34.35 -3.74 0.17
N ASP A 109 -35.12 -3.38 -0.86
CA ASP A 109 -36.49 -2.87 -0.70
C ASP A 109 -37.34 -3.84 0.13
N GLY A 110 -37.98 -3.29 1.16
CA GLY A 110 -38.80 -4.10 2.08
C GLY A 110 -37.99 -4.81 3.19
N PHE A 111 -36.70 -4.61 3.24
CA PHE A 111 -35.86 -5.21 4.29
C PHE A 111 -36.14 -4.59 5.67
N PRO A 112 -36.33 -5.38 6.74
CA PRO A 112 -36.58 -4.87 8.08
C PRO A 112 -35.32 -4.19 8.62
N THR A 113 -35.34 -2.89 8.77
CA THR A 113 -34.23 -2.11 9.35
C THR A 113 -34.00 -2.53 10.80
N PRO A 114 -32.73 -2.74 11.26
CA PRO A 114 -32.42 -2.88 12.66
C PRO A 114 -32.93 -1.69 13.46
N THR A 115 -33.46 -1.95 14.66
CA THR A 115 -34.02 -0.94 15.56
C THR A 115 -33.29 -0.96 16.91
N LYS A 116 -33.52 0.02 17.76
CA LYS A 116 -32.95 0.04 19.10
C LYS A 116 -33.37 -1.18 19.94
N GLU A 117 -34.55 -1.69 19.74
CA GLU A 117 -35.06 -2.90 20.45
C GLU A 117 -34.49 -4.19 19.86
N TRP A 118 -34.35 -4.23 18.53
CA TRP A 118 -33.83 -5.35 17.74
C TRP A 118 -32.65 -4.89 16.88
N PRO A 119 -31.48 -4.67 17.52
CA PRO A 119 -30.34 -4.05 16.84
C PRO A 119 -29.66 -4.95 15.78
N VAL A 120 -30.05 -6.21 15.71
CA VAL A 120 -29.44 -7.19 14.81
C VAL A 120 -30.52 -7.89 14.00
N VAL A 121 -30.33 -7.91 12.67
CA VAL A 121 -31.23 -8.59 11.72
C VAL A 121 -30.39 -9.53 10.87
N LEU A 122 -30.78 -10.79 10.85
CA LEU A 122 -30.20 -11.81 9.98
C LEU A 122 -31.20 -12.09 8.85
N TRP A 123 -30.70 -12.08 7.64
CA TRP A 123 -31.44 -12.43 6.44
C TRP A 123 -30.75 -13.56 5.69
N ASP A 124 -31.50 -14.61 5.44
CA ASP A 124 -31.14 -15.69 4.54
C ASP A 124 -32.02 -15.58 3.28
N PRO A 125 -31.50 -15.80 2.06
CA PRO A 125 -32.23 -15.55 0.81
C PRO A 125 -33.61 -16.22 0.71
N ASP A 126 -33.77 -17.36 1.35
CA ASP A 126 -34.97 -18.19 1.26
C ASP A 126 -35.82 -18.19 2.55
N SER A 127 -35.54 -17.23 3.47
CA SER A 127 -36.22 -17.22 4.79
C SER A 127 -36.75 -15.84 5.17
N THR A 128 -37.69 -15.84 6.12
CA THR A 128 -38.12 -14.60 6.77
C THR A 128 -36.99 -14.05 7.64
N PRO A 129 -36.69 -12.73 7.58
CA PRO A 129 -35.66 -12.13 8.37
C PRO A 129 -35.85 -12.37 9.89
N LYS A 130 -34.80 -12.83 10.55
CA LYS A 130 -34.76 -13.06 11.98
C LYS A 130 -34.20 -11.84 12.71
N ARG A 131 -34.73 -11.50 13.87
CA ARG A 131 -34.30 -10.37 14.70
C ARG A 131 -33.71 -10.83 16.02
N PHE A 132 -32.60 -10.20 16.44
CA PHE A 132 -31.92 -10.56 17.67
C PHE A 132 -31.63 -9.31 18.53
N LYS A 133 -31.63 -9.48 19.83
CA LYS A 133 -31.25 -8.43 20.80
C LYS A 133 -29.73 -8.27 20.92
N THR A 134 -28.95 -9.28 20.57
CA THR A 134 -27.51 -9.28 20.69
C THR A 134 -26.85 -9.83 19.43
N ILE A 135 -25.67 -9.31 19.09
CA ILE A 135 -24.98 -9.67 17.86
C ILE A 135 -24.46 -11.12 17.86
N ASP A 136 -24.05 -11.62 19.02
CA ASP A 136 -23.57 -12.99 19.17
C ASP A 136 -24.65 -14.01 18.82
N LYS A 137 -25.92 -13.74 19.13
CA LYS A 137 -27.04 -14.58 18.73
C LYS A 137 -27.23 -14.58 17.20
N GLY A 138 -27.07 -13.42 16.56
CA GLY A 138 -27.10 -13.37 15.09
C GLY A 138 -25.95 -14.16 14.45
N PHE A 139 -24.75 -14.11 15.03
CA PHE A 139 -23.61 -14.89 14.56
C PHE A 139 -23.76 -16.41 14.76
N ASP A 140 -24.37 -16.82 15.88
CA ASP A 140 -24.66 -18.25 16.17
C ASP A 140 -25.61 -18.89 15.13
N GLU A 141 -26.46 -18.07 14.48
CA GLU A 141 -27.45 -18.49 13.49
C GLU A 141 -26.98 -18.35 12.02
N LEU A 142 -25.74 -17.87 11.77
CA LEU A 142 -25.25 -17.72 10.41
C LEU A 142 -25.25 -19.06 9.65
N THR A 143 -25.80 -19.05 8.44
CA THR A 143 -25.74 -20.15 7.46
C THR A 143 -25.10 -19.67 6.18
N ASP A 144 -24.75 -20.56 5.26
CA ASP A 144 -24.23 -20.17 3.95
C ASP A 144 -25.25 -19.27 3.21
N GLY A 145 -24.78 -18.17 2.65
CA GLY A 145 -25.60 -17.17 1.98
C GLY A 145 -26.19 -16.07 2.88
N SER A 146 -26.03 -16.17 4.20
CA SER A 146 -26.62 -15.21 5.14
C SER A 146 -26.02 -13.81 5.04
N SER A 147 -26.86 -12.81 5.28
CA SER A 147 -26.47 -11.42 5.49
C SER A 147 -26.91 -10.94 6.87
N LEU A 148 -25.97 -10.46 7.67
CA LEU A 148 -26.23 -9.93 9.01
C LEU A 148 -26.05 -8.42 9.02
N TYR A 149 -27.08 -7.71 9.43
CA TYR A 149 -27.12 -6.26 9.57
C TYR A 149 -27.26 -5.88 11.03
N PHE A 150 -26.50 -4.89 11.48
CA PHE A 150 -26.62 -4.45 12.88
C PHE A 150 -26.37 -2.96 13.03
N THR A 151 -26.89 -2.41 14.13
CA THR A 151 -26.70 -1.04 14.59
C THR A 151 -26.41 -1.02 16.09
N GLY A 152 -25.97 0.13 16.62
CA GLY A 152 -25.69 0.31 18.05
C GLY A 152 -24.36 -0.29 18.48
N THR A 153 -24.06 -0.14 19.78
CA THR A 153 -22.81 -0.64 20.36
C THR A 153 -23.00 -2.03 20.98
N HIS A 154 -22.12 -2.95 20.58
CA HIS A 154 -22.09 -4.31 21.12
C HIS A 154 -20.75 -4.54 21.81
N SER A 155 -20.78 -4.66 23.14
CA SER A 155 -19.60 -5.01 23.94
C SER A 155 -19.45 -6.52 24.01
N LEU A 156 -18.29 -7.02 23.65
CA LEU A 156 -18.02 -8.44 23.40
C LEU A 156 -16.86 -8.94 24.27
N PRO A 157 -16.95 -10.17 24.78
CA PRO A 157 -15.76 -10.87 25.23
C PRO A 157 -14.87 -11.19 24.01
N PRO A 158 -13.57 -11.37 24.19
CA PRO A 158 -12.66 -11.75 23.11
C PRO A 158 -13.04 -13.11 22.49
N ASN A 159 -12.74 -13.26 21.21
CA ASN A 159 -12.95 -14.50 20.44
C ASN A 159 -14.43 -14.96 20.32
N ARG A 160 -15.38 -14.05 20.54
CA ARG A 160 -16.81 -14.41 20.56
C ARG A 160 -17.43 -14.57 19.17
N LEU A 161 -17.10 -13.68 18.24
CA LEU A 161 -17.70 -13.71 16.91
C LEU A 161 -16.85 -14.59 15.97
N LYS A 162 -17.46 -15.63 15.40
CA LYS A 162 -16.76 -16.58 14.52
C LYS A 162 -17.56 -16.88 13.26
N ILE A 163 -16.89 -16.82 12.12
CA ILE A 163 -17.36 -17.36 10.84
C ILE A 163 -16.42 -18.50 10.49
N GLN A 164 -16.87 -19.73 10.63
CA GLN A 164 -16.03 -20.92 10.41
C GLN A 164 -16.67 -21.89 9.44
N GLY A 165 -15.92 -22.25 8.38
CA GLY A 165 -16.36 -23.18 7.35
C GLY A 165 -17.58 -22.69 6.54
N LYS A 166 -17.81 -21.37 6.51
CA LYS A 166 -18.97 -20.75 5.89
C LYS A 166 -18.64 -20.12 4.54
N ARG A 167 -19.69 -19.93 3.73
CA ARG A 167 -19.57 -19.33 2.40
C ARG A 167 -20.64 -18.25 2.19
N HIS A 168 -20.28 -17.23 1.39
CA HIS A 168 -21.22 -16.17 0.98
C HIS A 168 -21.87 -15.43 2.16
N ILE A 169 -21.11 -15.11 3.19
CA ILE A 169 -21.59 -14.34 4.35
C ILE A 169 -21.31 -12.87 4.15
N THR A 170 -22.29 -12.04 4.46
CA THR A 170 -22.12 -10.59 4.51
C THR A 170 -22.44 -10.05 5.90
N ILE A 171 -21.54 -9.25 6.46
CA ILE A 171 -21.70 -8.54 7.75
C ILE A 171 -21.74 -7.05 7.45
N HIS A 172 -22.82 -6.40 7.80
CA HIS A 172 -23.02 -4.96 7.59
C HIS A 172 -23.23 -4.22 8.90
N GLY A 173 -22.37 -3.24 9.16
CA GLY A 173 -22.64 -2.21 10.17
C GLY A 173 -23.46 -1.07 9.59
N LEU A 174 -24.55 -0.68 10.23
CA LEU A 174 -25.46 0.38 9.79
C LEU A 174 -25.48 1.53 10.79
N GLY A 175 -25.43 2.77 10.29
CA GLY A 175 -25.50 3.98 11.11
C GLY A 175 -24.46 3.96 12.24
N SER A 176 -24.87 4.36 13.43
CA SER A 176 -23.99 4.32 14.61
C SER A 176 -23.83 2.90 15.13
N ASN A 177 -22.98 2.12 14.47
CA ASN A 177 -22.66 0.75 14.87
C ASN A 177 -21.26 0.68 15.49
N LYS A 178 -21.05 -0.21 16.48
CA LYS A 178 -19.73 -0.44 17.06
C LYS A 178 -19.62 -1.84 17.66
N LEU A 179 -18.56 -2.54 17.30
CA LEU A 179 -18.11 -3.75 17.99
C LEU A 179 -16.92 -3.39 18.87
N GLU A 180 -17.06 -3.51 20.18
CA GLU A 180 -15.99 -3.20 21.10
C GLU A 180 -15.66 -4.38 22.02
N LEU A 181 -14.37 -4.52 22.33
CA LEU A 181 -13.92 -5.52 23.28
C LEU A 181 -14.11 -5.06 24.72
N ALA A 182 -14.56 -5.96 25.58
CA ALA A 182 -14.50 -5.76 27.02
C ALA A 182 -13.07 -5.88 27.56
N THR A 183 -12.28 -6.78 26.95
CA THR A 183 -10.85 -7.02 27.22
C THR A 183 -10.13 -7.29 25.91
N PRO A 184 -8.81 -7.05 25.80
CA PRO A 184 -8.05 -7.28 24.56
C PRO A 184 -8.16 -8.72 24.03
N GLY A 185 -8.24 -8.86 22.70
CA GLY A 185 -8.35 -10.14 22.00
C GLY A 185 -8.85 -9.97 20.55
N ASP A 186 -9.25 -11.06 19.92
CA ASP A 186 -9.90 -11.01 18.61
C ASP A 186 -11.37 -10.59 18.76
N ILE A 187 -11.86 -9.74 17.85
CA ILE A 187 -13.30 -9.42 17.76
C ILE A 187 -14.00 -10.43 16.85
N LEU A 188 -13.52 -10.54 15.61
CA LEU A 188 -14.09 -11.40 14.59
C LEU A 188 -13.05 -12.37 14.05
N ILE A 189 -13.31 -13.66 14.15
CA ILE A 189 -12.47 -14.72 13.58
C ILE A 189 -13.16 -15.26 12.33
N ILE A 190 -12.46 -15.20 11.19
CA ILE A 190 -12.88 -15.82 9.92
C ILE A 190 -11.93 -16.99 9.66
N LYS A 191 -12.49 -18.21 9.68
CA LYS A 191 -11.70 -19.43 9.61
C LYS A 191 -12.24 -20.39 8.56
N ASP A 192 -11.34 -20.87 7.67
CA ASP A 192 -11.62 -21.90 6.67
C ASP A 192 -12.91 -21.55 5.85
N SER A 193 -13.06 -20.28 5.46
CA SER A 193 -14.28 -19.71 4.90
C SER A 193 -14.03 -19.02 3.55
N SER A 194 -15.08 -18.81 2.76
CA SER A 194 -14.95 -18.17 1.46
C SER A 194 -16.10 -17.23 1.10
N ASN A 195 -15.80 -16.22 0.26
CA ASN A 195 -16.75 -15.18 -0.13
C ASN A 195 -17.39 -14.50 1.10
N ILE A 196 -16.55 -14.03 2.00
CA ILE A 196 -16.99 -13.31 3.20
C ILE A 196 -16.78 -11.82 2.99
N ARG A 197 -17.80 -11.02 3.23
CA ARG A 197 -17.75 -9.57 3.17
C ARG A 197 -18.06 -8.96 4.53
N VAL A 198 -17.18 -8.06 5.00
CA VAL A 198 -17.38 -7.24 6.20
C VAL A 198 -17.33 -5.78 5.79
N THR A 199 -18.40 -5.04 5.98
CA THR A 199 -18.47 -3.66 5.50
C THR A 199 -19.17 -2.71 6.48
N GLY A 200 -18.68 -1.46 6.55
CA GLY A 200 -19.30 -0.40 7.35
C GLY A 200 -19.23 -0.60 8.87
N VAL A 201 -18.36 -1.47 9.36
CA VAL A 201 -18.28 -1.81 10.78
C VAL A 201 -17.22 -0.96 11.48
N PHE A 202 -17.57 -0.42 12.64
CA PHE A 202 -16.62 0.22 13.54
C PHE A 202 -16.13 -0.76 14.61
N PHE A 203 -14.84 -1.06 14.62
CA PHE A 203 -14.15 -1.92 15.56
C PHE A 203 -13.35 -1.10 16.57
N ASN A 204 -13.50 -1.39 17.86
CA ASN A 204 -12.72 -0.76 18.93
C ASN A 204 -12.09 -1.81 19.86
N GLY A 205 -10.78 -1.78 19.99
CA GLY A 205 -10.00 -2.85 20.63
C GLY A 205 -9.61 -2.64 22.07
N LYS A 206 -9.93 -1.53 22.69
CA LYS A 206 -9.52 -1.19 24.08
C LYS A 206 -8.01 -1.00 24.30
N GLY A 207 -7.23 -0.91 23.21
CA GLY A 207 -5.78 -0.70 23.31
C GLY A 207 -4.96 -1.93 23.74
N PRO A 208 -3.65 -1.77 23.91
CA PRO A 208 -2.76 -2.83 24.31
C PRO A 208 -2.99 -3.24 25.76
N ASN A 209 -2.92 -4.53 26.04
CA ASN A 209 -2.91 -5.03 27.42
C ASN A 209 -1.46 -5.28 27.88
N PRO A 210 -0.92 -4.50 28.80
CA PRO A 210 0.45 -4.67 29.28
C PRO A 210 0.72 -5.98 30.05
N LYS A 211 -0.33 -6.75 30.34
CA LYS A 211 -0.23 -8.02 31.08
C LYS A 211 -0.33 -9.27 30.21
N MET A 212 -0.45 -9.13 28.90
CA MET A 212 -0.53 -10.29 28.00
C MET A 212 0.85 -10.78 27.59
N ASP A 213 1.17 -12.03 27.94
CA ASP A 213 2.41 -12.70 27.57
C ASP A 213 2.47 -13.05 26.06
N ASN A 214 1.33 -13.10 25.38
CA ASN A 214 1.25 -13.32 23.94
C ASN A 214 0.22 -12.39 23.30
N PRO A 215 0.68 -11.31 22.67
CA PRO A 215 -0.18 -10.24 22.17
C PRO A 215 -0.69 -10.44 20.74
N TYR A 216 -0.54 -11.59 20.15
CA TYR A 216 -0.94 -11.83 18.76
C TYR A 216 -2.46 -12.02 18.64
N PHE A 217 -3.18 -10.93 18.53
CA PHE A 217 -4.60 -10.91 18.24
C PHE A 217 -4.92 -9.82 17.20
N ALA A 218 -6.05 -9.96 16.53
CA ALA A 218 -6.49 -9.00 15.52
C ALA A 218 -7.98 -8.65 15.69
N MET A 219 -8.34 -7.44 15.30
CA MET A 219 -9.76 -7.07 15.25
C MET A 219 -10.52 -7.98 14.29
N ILE A 220 -9.96 -8.23 13.11
CA ILE A 220 -10.40 -9.28 12.19
C ILE A 220 -9.25 -10.26 12.02
N HIS A 221 -9.40 -11.44 12.59
CA HIS A 221 -8.42 -12.52 12.52
C HIS A 221 -8.78 -13.51 11.42
N LEU A 222 -7.96 -13.56 10.37
CA LEU A 222 -8.07 -14.56 9.32
C LEU A 222 -7.25 -15.79 9.73
N SER A 223 -7.90 -16.94 9.86
CA SER A 223 -7.29 -18.19 10.30
C SER A 223 -7.58 -19.32 9.34
N GLY A 224 -6.68 -20.28 9.21
CA GLY A 224 -6.89 -21.41 8.30
C GLY A 224 -6.80 -21.02 6.82
N VAL A 225 -7.58 -21.66 5.95
CA VAL A 225 -7.64 -21.41 4.51
C VAL A 225 -8.87 -20.58 4.19
N ASN A 226 -8.67 -19.30 3.90
CA ASN A 226 -9.77 -18.45 3.45
C ASN A 226 -9.58 -18.05 1.99
N ASP A 227 -10.67 -17.81 1.28
CA ASP A 227 -10.65 -17.35 -0.11
C ASP A 227 -11.73 -16.30 -0.35
N ARG A 228 -11.36 -15.21 -1.05
CA ARG A 228 -12.27 -14.09 -1.37
C ARG A 228 -12.89 -13.48 -0.11
N ILE A 229 -12.05 -12.88 0.70
CA ILE A 229 -12.46 -12.10 1.88
C ILE A 229 -12.40 -10.62 1.52
N GLU A 230 -13.47 -9.90 1.75
CA GLU A 230 -13.54 -8.45 1.56
C GLU A 230 -13.80 -7.76 2.90
N VAL A 231 -12.92 -6.82 3.27
CA VAL A 231 -13.10 -5.90 4.39
C VAL A 231 -13.10 -4.50 3.81
N SER A 232 -14.24 -3.82 3.87
CA SER A 232 -14.38 -2.53 3.22
C SER A 232 -15.15 -1.52 4.05
N ARG A 233 -14.77 -0.23 3.96
CA ARG A 233 -15.45 0.87 4.66
C ARG A 233 -15.58 0.66 6.17
N CYS A 234 -14.63 -0.05 6.77
CA CYS A 234 -14.58 -0.31 8.20
C CYS A 234 -13.64 0.67 8.89
N SER A 235 -13.91 0.94 10.16
CA SER A 235 -13.03 1.73 11.01
C SER A 235 -12.48 0.87 12.15
N PHE A 236 -11.18 0.97 12.39
CA PHE A 236 -10.47 0.24 13.42
C PHE A 236 -9.77 1.22 14.33
N SER A 237 -10.08 1.21 15.61
CA SER A 237 -9.44 2.10 16.59
C SER A 237 -8.95 1.35 17.81
N ASP A 238 -7.89 1.87 18.41
CA ASP A 238 -7.36 1.44 19.70
C ASP A 238 -7.09 -0.08 19.75
N PHE A 239 -6.57 -0.65 18.68
CA PHE A 239 -6.26 -2.07 18.61
C PHE A 239 -4.87 -2.36 19.21
N GLY A 240 -4.81 -3.35 20.09
CA GLY A 240 -3.60 -3.64 20.84
C GLY A 240 -2.50 -4.31 20.04
N SER A 241 -2.85 -5.07 19.00
CA SER A 241 -1.89 -5.71 18.11
C SER A 241 -2.24 -5.44 16.65
N HIS A 242 -3.11 -6.19 16.01
CA HIS A 242 -3.40 -6.05 14.59
C HIS A 242 -4.82 -5.55 14.31
N GLY A 243 -5.00 -4.79 13.24
CA GLY A 243 -6.32 -4.43 12.73
C GLY A 243 -6.96 -5.59 11.95
N VAL A 244 -6.48 -5.84 10.74
CA VAL A 244 -6.84 -7.03 9.95
C VAL A 244 -5.59 -7.87 9.77
N SER A 245 -5.62 -9.15 10.18
CA SER A 245 -4.43 -9.98 10.08
C SER A 245 -4.73 -11.44 9.81
N HIS A 246 -3.88 -12.05 9.00
CA HIS A 246 -3.71 -13.49 8.95
C HIS A 246 -2.55 -13.86 9.87
N LEU A 247 -2.86 -14.14 11.13
CA LEU A 247 -1.87 -14.48 12.14
C LEU A 247 -1.37 -15.92 11.95
N HIS A 248 -0.07 -16.07 12.12
CA HIS A 248 0.71 -17.30 12.23
C HIS A 248 0.06 -18.64 11.90
N GLY A 249 0.53 -19.33 10.85
CA GLY A 249 0.10 -20.69 10.52
C GLY A 249 0.59 -21.14 9.14
N ALA A 250 0.61 -22.47 8.91
CA ALA A 250 0.98 -23.08 7.63
C ALA A 250 -0.10 -22.90 6.53
N LYS A 251 -1.30 -22.44 6.91
CA LYS A 251 -2.43 -22.23 6.02
C LYS A 251 -2.56 -20.75 5.65
N ARG A 252 -3.10 -20.44 4.48
CA ARG A 252 -3.09 -19.07 3.91
C ARG A 252 -4.46 -18.62 3.48
N SER A 253 -4.67 -17.32 3.58
CA SER A 253 -5.79 -16.65 2.93
C SER A 253 -5.39 -16.21 1.52
N LYS A 254 -6.30 -16.37 0.55
CA LYS A 254 -6.12 -15.93 -0.84
C LYS A 254 -7.21 -14.92 -1.21
N ASN A 255 -6.87 -14.04 -2.15
CA ASN A 255 -7.85 -13.09 -2.69
C ASN A 255 -8.52 -12.25 -1.59
N VAL A 256 -7.71 -11.65 -0.73
CA VAL A 256 -8.18 -10.79 0.37
C VAL A 256 -8.14 -9.34 -0.08
N THR A 257 -9.25 -8.64 0.04
CA THR A 257 -9.34 -7.21 -0.24
C THR A 257 -9.59 -6.45 1.05
N VAL A 258 -8.72 -5.47 1.36
CA VAL A 258 -8.94 -4.50 2.44
C VAL A 258 -8.95 -3.11 1.81
N SER A 259 -10.11 -2.45 1.82
CA SER A 259 -10.25 -1.21 1.07
C SER A 259 -11.15 -0.17 1.74
N HIS A 260 -10.83 1.11 1.56
CA HIS A 260 -11.60 2.24 2.09
C HIS A 260 -11.80 2.16 3.61
N CYS A 261 -10.85 1.59 4.31
CA CYS A 261 -10.87 1.44 5.77
C CYS A 261 -10.00 2.51 6.44
N SER A 262 -10.33 2.82 7.68
CA SER A 262 -9.50 3.67 8.53
C SER A 262 -8.96 2.87 9.72
N PHE A 263 -7.67 3.03 10.00
CA PHE A 263 -6.97 2.39 11.11
C PHE A 263 -6.31 3.46 11.95
N ARG A 264 -6.58 3.49 13.25
CA ARG A 264 -6.01 4.49 14.15
C ARG A 264 -5.58 3.89 15.47
N ASN A 265 -4.47 4.42 16.01
CA ASN A 265 -4.01 4.09 17.34
C ASN A 265 -3.75 2.58 17.50
N GLY A 266 -2.92 2.02 16.63
CA GLY A 266 -2.71 0.57 16.56
C GLY A 266 -1.34 0.10 17.00
N GLY A 267 -1.30 -1.09 17.57
CA GLY A 267 -0.08 -1.73 18.02
C GLY A 267 0.55 -1.04 19.22
N ASN A 268 1.87 -1.11 19.32
CA ASN A 268 2.63 -0.55 20.43
C ASN A 268 2.80 0.97 20.43
N ALA A 269 2.12 1.70 19.57
CA ALA A 269 2.18 3.15 19.59
C ALA A 269 1.93 3.74 21.02
N PHE A 270 1.22 3.01 21.86
CA PHE A 270 0.90 3.42 23.22
C PHE A 270 1.72 2.75 24.32
N HIS A 271 2.57 1.75 24.01
CA HIS A 271 3.29 1.01 25.05
C HIS A 271 4.75 0.74 24.73
N PRO A 272 5.65 1.67 25.05
CA PRO A 272 7.06 1.62 24.68
C PRO A 272 7.86 0.42 25.25
N LYS A 273 7.32 -0.31 26.20
CA LYS A 273 8.00 -1.45 26.84
C LYS A 273 7.60 -2.81 26.30
N LEU A 274 6.56 -2.89 25.48
CA LEU A 274 6.10 -4.15 24.94
C LEU A 274 6.68 -4.31 23.53
N ASN A 275 7.52 -5.32 23.36
CA ASN A 275 8.02 -5.73 22.05
C ASN A 275 6.91 -6.49 21.29
N ILE A 276 5.80 -5.81 21.05
CA ILE A 276 4.62 -6.37 20.38
C ILE A 276 4.66 -5.95 18.93
N ASP A 277 4.57 -6.90 18.04
CA ASP A 277 4.40 -6.66 16.61
C ASP A 277 2.96 -6.22 16.34
N GLY A 278 2.74 -4.92 16.16
CA GLY A 278 1.42 -4.38 15.87
C GLY A 278 1.37 -3.78 14.48
N THR A 279 0.46 -4.27 13.65
CA THR A 279 0.32 -3.83 12.27
C THR A 279 -1.14 -3.54 11.94
N ALA A 280 -1.41 -2.45 11.24
CA ALA A 280 -2.79 -2.15 10.85
C ALA A 280 -3.35 -3.24 9.92
N ILE A 281 -2.57 -3.66 8.90
CA ILE A 281 -2.96 -4.73 7.99
C ILE A 281 -1.77 -5.67 7.81
N SER A 282 -1.92 -6.94 8.22
CA SER A 282 -0.87 -7.97 8.05
C SER A 282 -1.39 -9.13 7.24
N GLY A 283 -0.74 -9.41 6.10
CA GLY A 283 -1.14 -10.43 5.13
C GLY A 283 -0.15 -11.57 5.00
N ILE A 284 -0.67 -12.77 4.77
CA ILE A 284 0.09 -13.95 4.33
C ILE A 284 -0.70 -14.63 3.23
N GLY A 285 -0.09 -14.88 2.08
CA GLY A 285 -0.76 -15.54 0.95
C GLY A 285 -0.77 -14.68 -0.32
N SER A 286 -1.47 -15.14 -1.34
CA SER A 286 -1.50 -14.51 -2.66
C SER A 286 -2.81 -13.79 -2.92
N GLY A 287 -2.79 -12.82 -3.86
CA GLY A 287 -4.01 -12.11 -4.28
C GLY A 287 -4.52 -11.09 -3.27
N TRP A 288 -3.65 -10.52 -2.42
CA TRP A 288 -4.05 -9.45 -1.53
C TRP A 288 -4.16 -8.11 -2.29
N ILE A 289 -5.27 -7.43 -2.08
CA ILE A 289 -5.51 -6.07 -2.60
C ILE A 289 -5.76 -5.15 -1.41
N ILE A 290 -4.81 -4.26 -1.12
CA ILE A 290 -4.86 -3.30 -0.02
C ILE A 290 -4.87 -1.90 -0.63
N LYS A 291 -6.03 -1.25 -0.63
CA LYS A 291 -6.17 0.02 -1.36
C LYS A 291 -7.09 1.03 -0.69
N ASN A 292 -6.78 2.32 -0.92
CA ASN A 292 -7.62 3.43 -0.46
C ASN A 292 -7.87 3.42 1.06
N ASN A 293 -6.90 2.98 1.85
CA ASN A 293 -7.01 2.95 3.30
C ASN A 293 -6.27 4.15 3.91
N THR A 294 -6.77 4.65 5.03
CA THR A 294 -6.08 5.62 5.87
C THR A 294 -5.57 4.92 7.12
N ILE A 295 -4.27 5.00 7.36
CA ILE A 295 -3.59 4.37 8.50
C ILE A 295 -2.84 5.45 9.26
N GLU A 296 -3.18 5.64 10.53
CA GLU A 296 -2.67 6.75 11.33
C GLU A 296 -2.28 6.29 12.72
N ASN A 297 -1.13 6.79 13.20
CA ASN A 297 -0.63 6.52 14.54
C ASN A 297 -0.60 5.03 14.87
N CYS A 298 0.06 4.25 14.01
CA CYS A 298 0.22 2.81 14.16
C CYS A 298 1.71 2.44 14.24
N LEU A 299 2.02 1.33 14.92
CA LEU A 299 3.41 0.86 14.96
C LEU A 299 3.92 0.53 13.56
N ARG A 300 3.17 -0.29 12.80
CA ARG A 300 3.39 -0.57 11.38
C ARG A 300 2.12 -0.30 10.59
N GLY A 301 2.30 0.10 9.33
CA GLY A 301 1.16 0.31 8.45
C GLY A 301 0.67 -0.99 7.82
N ILE A 302 1.36 -1.44 6.79
CA ILE A 302 1.00 -2.64 6.01
C ILE A 302 2.20 -3.59 6.00
N GLU A 303 1.96 -4.84 6.35
CA GLU A 303 2.99 -5.88 6.33
C GLU A 303 2.50 -7.09 5.54
N ILE A 304 3.32 -7.57 4.61
CA ILE A 304 3.14 -8.86 3.97
C ILE A 304 4.28 -9.75 4.41
N GLU A 305 3.96 -10.83 5.13
CA GLU A 305 4.95 -11.72 5.68
C GLU A 305 5.13 -12.98 4.84
N GLY A 306 6.35 -13.21 4.37
CA GLY A 306 6.75 -14.44 3.70
C GLY A 306 7.34 -15.43 4.69
N ARG A 307 6.61 -16.48 5.03
CA ARG A 307 7.08 -17.55 5.93
C ARG A 307 7.48 -18.80 5.16
N GLY A 308 8.57 -18.70 4.37
CA GLY A 308 9.04 -19.81 3.54
C GLY A 308 8.09 -20.20 2.40
N MET A 309 7.22 -19.30 1.97
CA MET A 309 6.19 -19.59 1.00
C MET A 309 5.98 -18.41 0.05
N GLU A 310 5.67 -18.68 -1.22
CA GLU A 310 5.42 -17.68 -2.24
C GLU A 310 4.27 -16.74 -1.85
N GLN A 311 4.54 -15.45 -1.95
CA GLN A 311 3.59 -14.36 -1.83
C GLN A 311 3.50 -13.66 -3.18
N SER A 312 2.39 -13.75 -3.87
CA SER A 312 2.31 -13.23 -5.24
C SER A 312 0.98 -12.55 -5.55
N GLN A 313 0.98 -11.79 -6.64
CA GLN A 313 -0.22 -11.08 -7.11
C GLN A 313 -0.79 -10.14 -6.04
N ILE A 314 0.06 -9.33 -5.42
CA ILE A 314 -0.32 -8.41 -4.34
C ILE A 314 -0.30 -6.99 -4.87
N ILE A 315 -1.34 -6.24 -4.55
CA ILE A 315 -1.47 -4.82 -4.90
C ILE A 315 -1.66 -4.02 -3.62
N ILE A 316 -0.75 -3.07 -3.37
CA ILE A 316 -0.83 -2.10 -2.27
C ILE A 316 -0.84 -0.70 -2.91
N SER A 317 -2.01 -0.07 -2.95
CA SER A 317 -2.14 1.17 -3.72
C SER A 317 -3.07 2.21 -3.10
N ASN A 318 -2.76 3.49 -3.35
CA ASN A 318 -3.59 4.62 -2.93
C ASN A 318 -3.86 4.64 -1.41
N ASN A 319 -2.95 4.13 -0.59
CA ASN A 319 -3.10 4.18 0.85
C ASN A 319 -2.41 5.43 1.41
N HIS A 320 -2.99 6.02 2.43
CA HIS A 320 -2.46 7.16 3.14
C HIS A 320 -2.01 6.74 4.54
N LEU A 321 -0.69 6.63 4.73
CA LEU A 321 -0.05 6.21 5.95
C LEU A 321 0.65 7.40 6.60
N ARG A 322 0.25 7.79 7.79
CA ARG A 322 0.87 8.90 8.52
C ARG A 322 1.12 8.56 9.99
N GLU A 323 2.11 9.22 10.55
CA GLU A 323 2.51 8.98 11.95
C GLU A 323 2.81 7.51 12.22
N ILE A 324 3.47 6.85 11.28
CA ILE A 324 3.89 5.46 11.44
C ILE A 324 5.19 5.40 12.22
N TRP A 325 5.26 4.51 13.22
CA TRP A 325 6.35 4.46 14.19
C TRP A 325 7.52 3.59 13.75
N ASN A 326 7.28 2.64 12.88
CA ASN A 326 8.32 1.73 12.39
C ASN A 326 8.32 1.70 10.85
N GLU A 327 7.80 0.64 10.23
CA GLU A 327 7.70 0.54 8.79
C GLU A 327 6.32 0.99 8.28
N GLY A 328 6.31 1.77 7.18
CA GLY A 328 5.07 2.15 6.51
C GLY A 328 4.46 0.96 5.76
N ILE A 329 5.19 0.46 4.77
CA ILE A 329 4.82 -0.73 3.99
C ILE A 329 6.03 -1.68 4.00
N MET A 330 5.82 -2.92 4.43
CA MET A 330 6.89 -3.89 4.57
C MET A 330 6.56 -5.23 3.93
N LEU A 331 7.47 -5.71 3.08
CA LEU A 331 7.51 -7.10 2.63
C LEU A 331 8.61 -7.81 3.42
N PHE A 332 8.21 -8.53 4.46
CA PHE A 332 9.10 -9.13 5.42
C PHE A 332 9.30 -10.62 5.20
N ALA A 333 10.52 -11.04 4.93
CA ALA A 333 10.89 -12.44 4.87
C ALA A 333 11.39 -12.91 6.25
N SER A 334 10.65 -13.78 6.91
CA SER A 334 11.01 -14.29 8.23
C SER A 334 12.01 -15.46 8.22
N SER A 335 12.30 -16.06 7.07
CA SER A 335 13.22 -17.17 6.91
C SER A 335 14.15 -16.99 5.72
N HIS A 336 15.33 -17.63 5.77
CA HIS A 336 16.35 -17.59 4.71
C HIS A 336 16.03 -18.52 3.53
N GLU A 337 14.78 -18.84 3.32
CA GLU A 337 14.37 -19.74 2.25
C GLU A 337 14.04 -18.98 0.98
N SER A 338 14.40 -19.57 -0.14
CA SER A 338 14.20 -19.00 -1.48
C SER A 338 12.72 -18.80 -1.78
N ASN A 339 12.46 -17.69 -2.37
CA ASN A 339 11.29 -17.36 -3.04
C ASN A 339 10.17 -16.79 -2.41
N LEU A 340 10.17 -15.52 -2.27
CA LEU A 340 9.11 -15.17 -1.47
C LEU A 340 8.13 -14.22 -2.06
N TYR A 341 8.58 -13.25 -2.78
CA TYR A 341 7.71 -12.21 -3.30
C TYR A 341 7.83 -12.13 -4.80
N SER A 342 6.70 -12.19 -5.50
CA SER A 342 6.68 -12.01 -6.94
C SER A 342 5.41 -11.30 -7.41
N LYS A 343 5.52 -10.55 -8.52
CA LYS A 343 4.36 -9.88 -9.12
C LYS A 343 3.61 -9.00 -8.12
N ILE A 344 4.34 -8.15 -7.40
CA ILE A 344 3.81 -7.22 -6.40
C ILE A 344 3.89 -5.80 -6.93
N ILE A 345 2.82 -5.05 -6.73
CA ILE A 345 2.74 -3.64 -7.09
C ILE A 345 2.49 -2.83 -5.82
N ILE A 346 3.39 -1.88 -5.53
CA ILE A 346 3.24 -0.88 -4.47
C ILE A 346 3.20 0.49 -5.15
N SER A 347 2.02 1.10 -5.26
CA SER A 347 1.88 2.31 -6.07
C SER A 347 0.95 3.36 -5.48
N ASN A 348 1.26 4.62 -5.78
CA ASN A 348 0.42 5.76 -5.40
C ASN A 348 0.11 5.84 -3.89
N ASN A 349 1.01 5.34 -3.04
CA ASN A 349 0.83 5.44 -1.60
C ASN A 349 1.51 6.71 -1.09
N PHE A 350 0.92 7.29 -0.05
CA PHE A 350 1.45 8.42 0.67
C PHE A 350 1.95 7.94 2.03
N VAL A 351 3.23 8.08 2.33
CA VAL A 351 3.85 7.47 3.51
C VAL A 351 4.67 8.49 4.30
N ASN A 352 4.35 8.59 5.58
CA ASN A 352 5.07 9.41 6.54
C ASN A 352 5.40 8.60 7.79
N CYS A 353 6.69 8.48 8.11
CA CYS A 353 7.21 7.75 9.26
C CYS A 353 7.97 8.72 10.17
N ILE A 354 7.27 9.28 11.16
CA ILE A 354 7.80 10.43 11.93
C ILE A 354 8.46 10.08 13.26
N THR A 355 8.14 8.94 13.84
CA THR A 355 8.44 8.71 15.25
C THR A 355 9.52 7.64 15.42
N PRO A 356 10.57 7.89 16.22
CA PRO A 356 11.52 6.84 16.55
C PRO A 356 10.84 5.79 17.43
N ARG A 357 11.17 4.53 17.21
CA ARG A 357 10.77 3.48 18.16
C ARG A 357 11.26 3.85 19.56
N PRO A 358 10.46 3.58 20.60
CA PRO A 358 10.85 3.85 21.98
C PRO A 358 12.12 3.13 22.43
N ASP A 359 12.47 2.00 21.80
CA ASP A 359 13.68 1.23 22.06
C ASP A 359 14.93 1.78 21.36
N GLY A 360 14.79 2.87 20.60
CA GLY A 360 15.90 3.53 19.93
C GLY A 360 16.50 2.78 18.73
N VAL A 361 15.86 1.71 18.27
CA VAL A 361 16.36 0.91 17.13
C VAL A 361 16.17 1.68 15.82
N PRO A 362 17.24 1.97 15.06
CA PRO A 362 17.20 2.84 13.88
C PRO A 362 16.86 2.05 12.59
N HIS A 363 15.75 1.34 12.53
CA HIS A 363 15.41 0.51 11.36
C HIS A 363 14.10 0.90 10.67
N GLN A 364 13.74 2.16 10.73
CA GLN A 364 12.55 2.64 10.07
C GLN A 364 12.78 2.77 8.58
N THR A 365 11.97 2.10 7.79
CA THR A 365 11.93 2.23 6.34
C THR A 365 10.50 2.51 5.91
N CYS A 366 10.28 3.57 5.13
CA CYS A 366 8.91 3.92 4.76
C CYS A 366 8.29 2.86 3.84
N ILE A 367 9.05 2.37 2.84
CA ILE A 367 8.66 1.21 2.02
C ILE A 367 9.84 0.24 1.98
N ALA A 368 9.70 -0.94 2.58
CA ALA A 368 10.77 -1.93 2.75
C ALA A 368 10.47 -3.25 2.03
N MET A 369 11.49 -3.79 1.36
CA MET A 369 11.45 -5.11 0.74
C MET A 369 12.72 -5.89 1.07
N GLN A 370 12.56 -7.13 1.57
CA GLN A 370 13.67 -7.99 1.99
C GLN A 370 13.88 -9.21 1.08
N GLY A 371 13.76 -9.01 -0.21
CA GLY A 371 13.88 -10.02 -1.25
C GLY A 371 12.66 -10.03 -2.17
N GLY A 372 12.80 -10.65 -3.34
CA GLY A 372 11.71 -10.83 -4.29
C GLY A 372 12.04 -10.46 -5.73
N GLU A 373 11.16 -10.82 -6.65
CA GLU A 373 11.36 -10.61 -8.08
C GLU A 373 10.12 -10.09 -8.81
N ASN A 374 10.36 -9.43 -9.94
CA ASN A 374 9.29 -8.92 -10.81
C ASN A 374 8.30 -8.02 -10.04
N MET A 375 8.82 -7.09 -9.25
CA MET A 375 8.03 -6.18 -8.42
C MET A 375 8.14 -4.74 -8.91
N ILE A 376 7.09 -3.95 -8.69
CA ILE A 376 7.02 -2.55 -9.10
C ILE A 376 6.70 -1.69 -7.87
N ILE A 377 7.53 -0.68 -7.61
CA ILE A 377 7.29 0.37 -6.62
C ILE A 377 7.21 1.69 -7.37
N SER A 378 6.00 2.22 -7.56
CA SER A 378 5.82 3.36 -8.45
C SER A 378 4.93 4.47 -7.89
N ASN A 379 5.27 5.70 -8.23
CA ASN A 379 4.46 6.89 -7.94
C ASN A 379 4.08 7.05 -6.45
N ASN A 380 4.88 6.52 -5.53
CA ASN A 380 4.66 6.72 -4.12
C ASN A 380 5.25 8.07 -3.68
N ILE A 381 4.62 8.69 -2.69
CA ILE A 381 5.10 9.92 -2.07
C ILE A 381 5.51 9.61 -0.64
N ILE A 382 6.80 9.78 -0.36
CA ILE A 382 7.39 9.67 0.97
C ILE A 382 7.87 11.05 1.38
N TYR A 383 7.41 11.54 2.50
CA TYR A 383 7.72 12.90 2.93
C TYR A 383 7.88 12.98 4.45
N ASP A 384 8.61 14.00 4.88
CA ASP A 384 8.75 14.39 6.29
C ASP A 384 8.93 13.20 7.24
N SER A 385 9.92 12.37 6.92
CA SER A 385 10.25 11.15 7.69
C SER A 385 11.68 11.24 8.27
N PRO A 386 11.97 12.26 9.10
CA PRO A 386 13.35 12.60 9.52
C PRO A 386 13.99 11.53 10.42
N LYS A 387 13.23 10.58 10.90
CA LYS A 387 13.72 9.44 11.69
C LYS A 387 13.81 8.15 10.88
N ALA A 388 13.25 8.12 9.68
CA ALA A 388 13.38 6.97 8.82
C ALA A 388 14.83 6.82 8.31
N PHE A 389 15.36 5.61 8.43
CA PHE A 389 16.68 5.30 7.92
C PHE A 389 16.69 5.22 6.39
N THR A 390 15.56 4.82 5.79
CA THR A 390 15.41 4.72 4.34
C THR A 390 14.00 5.09 3.91
N GLY A 391 13.89 5.82 2.81
CA GLY A 391 12.60 6.08 2.18
C GLY A 391 12.05 4.83 1.47
N ILE A 392 12.72 4.39 0.41
CA ILE A 392 12.41 3.13 -0.29
C ILE A 392 13.62 2.22 -0.21
N GLY A 393 13.46 1.04 0.37
CA GLY A 393 14.54 0.09 0.56
C GLY A 393 14.26 -1.28 -0.07
N LEU A 394 15.10 -1.67 -1.02
CA LEU A 394 15.19 -3.01 -1.57
C LEU A 394 16.47 -3.64 -1.03
N ASN A 395 16.36 -4.69 -0.22
CA ASN A 395 17.50 -5.31 0.44
C ASN A 395 17.48 -6.82 0.28
N SER A 396 18.53 -7.40 -0.33
CA SER A 396 18.66 -8.85 -0.50
C SER A 396 19.12 -9.58 0.78
N GLY A 397 18.69 -9.11 1.94
CA GLY A 397 19.12 -9.69 3.22
C GLY A 397 18.56 -11.07 3.51
N MET A 398 17.44 -11.44 2.91
CA MET A 398 16.70 -12.67 3.19
C MET A 398 16.44 -13.53 1.94
N ALA A 399 16.44 -12.93 0.76
CA ALA A 399 16.31 -13.59 -0.55
C ALA A 399 16.89 -12.70 -1.65
N ASP A 400 17.05 -13.24 -2.85
CA ASP A 400 17.46 -12.45 -4.02
C ASP A 400 16.45 -11.35 -4.34
N ILE A 401 16.96 -10.25 -4.90
CA ILE A 401 16.16 -9.21 -5.54
C ILE A 401 16.50 -9.23 -7.03
N ARG A 402 15.48 -9.44 -7.87
CA ARG A 402 15.67 -9.51 -9.33
C ARG A 402 14.55 -8.82 -10.09
N ASN A 403 14.92 -8.16 -11.18
CA ASN A 403 13.97 -7.60 -12.15
C ASN A 403 12.89 -6.71 -11.49
N CYS A 404 13.27 -5.92 -10.50
CA CYS A 404 12.36 -4.99 -9.83
C CYS A 404 12.48 -3.60 -10.43
N VAL A 405 11.39 -2.84 -10.35
CA VAL A 405 11.31 -1.47 -10.87
C VAL A 405 10.94 -0.51 -9.72
N VAL A 406 11.70 0.58 -9.59
CA VAL A 406 11.42 1.70 -8.69
C VAL A 406 11.29 2.95 -9.55
N GLU A 407 10.07 3.43 -9.78
CA GLU A 407 9.84 4.48 -10.78
C GLU A 407 8.90 5.59 -10.31
N GLY A 408 9.18 6.81 -10.73
CA GLY A 408 8.28 7.95 -10.54
C GLY A 408 7.99 8.31 -9.07
N ASN A 409 8.74 7.80 -8.11
CA ASN A 409 8.49 8.08 -6.71
C ASN A 409 9.06 9.46 -6.30
N ILE A 410 8.39 10.10 -5.35
CA ILE A 410 8.88 11.31 -4.69
C ILE A 410 9.31 10.92 -3.28
N VAL A 411 10.58 11.15 -2.94
CA VAL A 411 11.16 10.85 -1.62
C VAL A 411 11.80 12.10 -1.04
N SER A 412 11.27 12.60 0.06
CA SER A 412 11.71 13.86 0.67
C SER A 412 11.75 13.80 2.19
N GLY A 413 12.70 14.54 2.79
CA GLY A 413 12.77 14.72 4.25
C GLY A 413 13.05 13.42 5.02
N VAL A 414 13.80 12.50 4.44
CA VAL A 414 14.18 11.22 5.07
C VAL A 414 15.50 11.37 5.82
N GLY A 415 15.56 10.86 7.06
CA GLY A 415 16.73 11.02 7.93
C GLY A 415 17.98 10.24 7.49
N GLY A 416 17.85 9.23 6.67
CA GLY A 416 18.94 8.45 6.12
C GLY A 416 18.98 8.48 4.58
N TRP A 417 18.84 7.34 3.94
CA TRP A 417 18.90 7.20 2.49
C TRP A 417 17.53 7.43 1.83
N GLY A 418 17.53 8.12 0.69
CA GLY A 418 16.29 8.29 -0.06
C GLY A 418 15.81 6.98 -0.68
N ILE A 419 16.57 6.45 -1.64
CA ILE A 419 16.32 5.13 -2.25
C ILE A 419 17.54 4.24 -2.02
N GLN A 420 17.28 3.05 -1.52
CA GLN A 420 18.28 2.01 -1.27
C GLN A 420 17.99 0.78 -2.13
N VAL A 421 18.96 0.34 -2.91
CA VAL A 421 18.95 -0.94 -3.61
C VAL A 421 20.23 -1.66 -3.22
N THR A 422 20.14 -2.63 -2.32
CA THR A 422 21.36 -3.17 -1.72
C THR A 422 21.40 -4.68 -1.67
N GLU A 423 22.60 -5.15 -1.94
CA GLU A 423 23.01 -6.47 -1.60
C GLU A 423 23.63 -6.47 -0.21
N LYS A 424 23.13 -7.31 0.68
CA LYS A 424 23.63 -7.36 2.05
C LYS A 424 24.94 -8.15 2.13
N ALA A 425 25.99 -7.48 2.55
CA ALA A 425 27.29 -8.12 2.77
C ALA A 425 27.19 -9.34 3.71
N GLY A 426 27.91 -10.42 3.37
CA GLY A 426 27.92 -11.65 4.16
C GLY A 426 26.68 -12.52 3.99
N ARG A 427 25.79 -12.20 3.07
CA ARG A 427 24.63 -13.04 2.69
C ARG A 427 24.83 -13.65 1.30
N PRO A 428 24.30 -14.84 1.03
CA PRO A 428 24.45 -15.49 -0.28
C PRO A 428 23.54 -14.90 -1.36
N TYR A 429 22.63 -14.00 -0.99
CA TYR A 429 21.59 -13.48 -1.86
C TYR A 429 22.09 -12.31 -2.70
N ARG A 430 21.58 -12.23 -3.94
CA ARG A 430 21.96 -11.27 -4.97
C ARG A 430 20.94 -10.13 -5.08
N CYS A 431 21.45 -8.98 -5.52
CA CYS A 431 20.61 -7.87 -5.96
C CYS A 431 21.01 -7.52 -7.40
N GLU A 432 20.16 -7.88 -8.36
CA GLU A 432 20.48 -7.82 -9.79
C GLU A 432 19.32 -7.28 -10.62
N GLY A 433 19.65 -6.54 -11.69
CA GLY A 433 18.67 -6.14 -12.71
C GLY A 433 17.58 -5.20 -12.23
N VAL A 434 17.83 -4.38 -11.20
CA VAL A 434 16.86 -3.41 -10.71
C VAL A 434 16.90 -2.15 -11.57
N VAL A 435 15.73 -1.66 -11.97
CA VAL A 435 15.56 -0.39 -12.69
C VAL A 435 15.09 0.68 -11.70
N VAL A 436 15.84 1.77 -11.58
CA VAL A 436 15.49 2.94 -10.75
C VAL A 436 15.36 4.15 -11.69
N THR A 437 14.15 4.59 -12.00
CA THR A 437 13.93 5.56 -13.05
C THR A 437 12.91 6.65 -12.68
N GLY A 438 13.16 7.87 -13.14
CA GLY A 438 12.21 8.99 -13.01
C GLY A 438 11.88 9.40 -11.57
N ASN A 439 12.65 8.96 -10.57
CA ASN A 439 12.38 9.30 -9.19
C ASN A 439 12.91 10.70 -8.84
N HIS A 440 12.18 11.40 -7.96
CA HIS A 440 12.58 12.67 -7.37
C HIS A 440 12.98 12.45 -5.92
N VAL A 441 14.26 12.58 -5.61
CA VAL A 441 14.83 12.35 -4.28
C VAL A 441 15.49 13.61 -3.77
N PHE A 442 15.06 14.13 -2.64
CA PHE A 442 15.60 15.37 -2.10
C PHE A 442 15.53 15.46 -0.56
N ASP A 443 16.38 16.32 0.02
CA ASP A 443 16.45 16.55 1.47
C ASP A 443 16.66 15.26 2.29
N THR A 444 17.63 14.43 1.87
CA THR A 444 17.96 13.18 2.59
C THR A 444 19.09 13.42 3.60
N GLY A 445 19.00 12.75 4.74
CA GLY A 445 19.98 12.87 5.81
C GLY A 445 21.32 12.16 5.53
N SER A 446 21.43 11.39 4.46
CA SER A 446 22.65 10.73 4.00
C SER A 446 22.71 10.73 2.48
N PHE A 447 22.81 9.57 1.81
CA PHE A 447 22.81 9.48 0.35
C PHE A 447 21.42 9.71 -0.23
N GLY A 448 21.34 10.38 -1.37
CA GLY A 448 20.09 10.41 -2.13
C GLY A 448 19.70 9.02 -2.61
N MET A 449 20.63 8.34 -3.27
CA MET A 449 20.46 6.94 -3.67
C MET A 449 21.70 6.14 -3.23
N PHE A 450 21.48 4.96 -2.63
CA PHE A 450 22.53 4.01 -2.29
C PHE A 450 22.28 2.70 -3.02
N ILE A 451 23.14 2.37 -3.98
CA ILE A 451 22.96 1.26 -4.91
C ILE A 451 24.14 0.30 -4.77
N SER A 452 23.88 -0.99 -4.61
CA SER A 452 24.89 -2.05 -4.67
C SER A 452 24.33 -3.30 -5.36
N GLY A 453 25.20 -4.14 -5.88
CA GLY A 453 24.84 -5.30 -6.70
C GLY A 453 25.32 -5.12 -8.15
N SER A 454 24.59 -5.68 -9.12
CA SER A 454 25.01 -5.66 -10.53
C SER A 454 23.84 -5.58 -11.52
N GLY A 455 24.13 -5.13 -12.75
CA GLY A 455 23.15 -5.10 -13.83
C GLY A 455 21.99 -4.11 -13.63
N HIS A 456 22.15 -3.11 -12.77
CA HIS A 456 21.10 -2.13 -12.52
C HIS A 456 21.05 -1.06 -13.62
N THR A 457 19.87 -0.46 -13.78
CA THR A 457 19.67 0.72 -14.63
C THR A 457 19.16 1.88 -13.77
N ILE A 458 19.98 2.91 -13.60
CA ILE A 458 19.68 4.12 -12.82
C ILE A 458 19.55 5.27 -13.80
N HIS A 459 18.33 5.63 -14.17
CA HIS A 459 18.09 6.50 -15.30
C HIS A 459 17.07 7.60 -15.02
N GLY A 460 17.35 8.83 -15.50
CA GLY A 460 16.36 9.92 -15.49
C GLY A 460 15.91 10.38 -14.11
N ASN A 461 16.67 10.11 -13.05
CA ASN A 461 16.31 10.52 -11.71
C ASN A 461 16.77 11.95 -11.42
N LEU A 462 16.02 12.64 -10.56
CA LEU A 462 16.38 13.94 -10.01
C LEU A 462 16.77 13.77 -8.54
N VAL A 463 18.04 14.00 -8.21
CA VAL A 463 18.59 13.84 -6.86
C VAL A 463 19.17 15.16 -6.35
N LYS A 464 18.60 15.70 -5.27
CA LYS A 464 18.99 17.01 -4.75
C LYS A 464 19.16 17.05 -3.23
N LYS A 465 20.05 17.94 -2.76
CA LYS A 465 20.18 18.32 -1.33
C LYS A 465 20.35 17.15 -0.38
N SER A 466 21.06 16.09 -0.79
CA SER A 466 21.45 15.01 0.11
C SER A 466 22.61 15.47 1.00
N ARG A 467 22.65 15.04 2.26
CA ARG A 467 23.76 15.40 3.17
C ARG A 467 25.06 14.68 2.87
N SER A 468 25.06 13.69 1.99
CA SER A 468 26.25 13.01 1.48
C SER A 468 26.22 13.04 -0.05
N ALA A 469 26.73 12.01 -0.75
CA ALA A 469 26.65 11.97 -2.21
C ALA A 469 25.22 11.86 -2.71
N GLY A 470 24.95 12.43 -3.87
CA GLY A 470 23.65 12.29 -4.53
C GLY A 470 23.36 10.83 -4.86
N ILE A 471 24.24 10.20 -5.66
CA ILE A 471 24.16 8.76 -5.97
C ILE A 471 25.44 8.10 -5.50
N ASN A 472 25.33 7.10 -4.63
CA ASN A 472 26.46 6.25 -4.24
C ASN A 472 26.28 4.85 -4.80
N TYR A 473 27.22 4.39 -5.60
CA TYR A 473 27.24 3.05 -6.18
C TYR A 473 28.39 2.22 -5.60
N SER A 474 28.04 1.05 -5.06
CA SER A 474 28.96 0.07 -4.50
C SER A 474 28.72 -1.29 -5.15
N GLY A 475 28.95 -1.38 -6.44
CA GLY A 475 28.69 -2.59 -7.22
C GLY A 475 29.79 -3.62 -7.12
N ARG A 476 29.49 -4.83 -7.57
CA ARG A 476 30.45 -5.94 -7.62
C ARG A 476 31.37 -5.83 -8.85
N SER A 477 32.52 -6.49 -8.73
CA SER A 477 33.42 -6.72 -9.86
C SER A 477 32.94 -7.80 -10.82
N GLU A 478 31.97 -8.61 -10.40
CA GLU A 478 31.36 -9.71 -11.13
C GLU A 478 29.91 -9.39 -11.48
N GLY A 479 29.44 -9.87 -12.60
CA GLY A 479 28.07 -9.68 -13.08
C GLY A 479 27.94 -8.62 -14.19
N PRO A 480 26.71 -8.40 -14.68
CA PRO A 480 26.45 -7.41 -15.73
C PRO A 480 26.80 -5.98 -15.29
N PRO A 481 27.20 -5.09 -16.21
CA PRO A 481 27.48 -3.70 -15.89
C PRO A 481 26.22 -2.97 -15.41
N THR A 482 26.39 -2.10 -14.40
CA THR A 482 25.34 -1.17 -13.98
C THR A 482 25.44 0.12 -14.77
N SER A 483 24.31 0.61 -15.23
CA SER A 483 24.17 1.82 -16.03
C SER A 483 23.62 2.97 -15.18
N ILE A 484 24.35 4.09 -15.09
CA ILE A 484 23.92 5.31 -14.37
C ILE A 484 23.91 6.45 -15.38
N MET A 485 22.75 6.75 -15.95
CA MET A 485 22.65 7.65 -17.10
C MET A 485 21.48 8.63 -17.00
N HIS A 486 21.67 9.80 -17.62
CA HIS A 486 20.64 10.83 -17.74
C HIS A 486 20.04 11.30 -16.39
N ASN A 487 20.78 11.17 -15.30
CA ASN A 487 20.34 11.68 -14.01
C ASN A 487 20.74 13.14 -13.83
N THR A 488 19.91 13.91 -13.16
CA THR A 488 20.24 15.26 -12.67
C THR A 488 20.54 15.18 -11.18
N VAL A 489 21.77 15.48 -10.81
CA VAL A 489 22.26 15.37 -9.43
C VAL A 489 22.82 16.71 -8.97
N SER A 490 22.16 17.38 -8.03
CA SER A 490 22.50 18.76 -7.74
C SER A 490 22.38 19.16 -6.26
N GLY A 491 23.23 20.09 -5.83
CA GLY A 491 23.18 20.72 -4.51
C GLY A 491 23.39 19.76 -3.34
N ASN A 492 24.08 18.64 -3.56
CA ASN A 492 24.37 17.67 -2.49
C ASN A 492 25.61 18.11 -1.70
N LEU A 493 25.64 17.84 -0.39
CA LEU A 493 26.76 18.21 0.48
C LEU A 493 27.98 17.29 0.34
N GLY A 494 27.90 16.27 -0.46
CA GLY A 494 29.00 15.40 -0.89
C GLY A 494 29.14 15.40 -2.43
N ASP A 495 29.70 14.32 -2.94
CA ASP A 495 29.89 14.15 -4.40
C ASP A 495 28.55 14.08 -5.14
N GLY A 496 28.56 14.46 -6.40
CA GLY A 496 27.38 14.21 -7.25
C GLY A 496 27.13 12.71 -7.39
N ILE A 497 28.10 11.99 -7.98
CA ILE A 497 28.08 10.52 -8.09
C ILE A 497 29.37 9.96 -7.47
N ARG A 498 29.25 9.07 -6.52
CA ARG A 498 30.36 8.39 -5.86
C ARG A 498 30.38 6.91 -6.21
N LEU A 499 31.52 6.41 -6.64
CA LEU A 499 31.77 4.97 -6.78
C LEU A 499 32.65 4.51 -5.62
N SER A 500 32.24 3.47 -4.91
CA SER A 500 33.10 2.86 -3.91
C SER A 500 34.34 2.19 -4.53
N THR A 501 35.33 1.88 -3.71
CA THR A 501 36.58 1.24 -4.16
C THR A 501 36.37 -0.11 -4.84
N GLU A 502 35.29 -0.80 -4.51
CA GLU A 502 34.95 -2.12 -5.05
C GLU A 502 34.01 -2.03 -6.26
N ALA A 503 33.50 -0.84 -6.58
CA ALA A 503 32.59 -0.65 -7.68
C ALA A 503 33.30 -0.90 -9.03
N ALA A 504 32.96 -1.99 -9.65
CA ALA A 504 33.45 -2.33 -10.99
C ALA A 504 32.26 -2.51 -11.94
N HIS A 505 32.53 -2.40 -13.26
CA HIS A 505 31.54 -2.56 -14.31
C HIS A 505 30.37 -1.56 -14.23
N ALA A 506 30.65 -0.27 -14.02
CA ALA A 506 29.66 0.78 -14.18
C ALA A 506 29.86 1.57 -15.48
N ILE A 507 28.77 1.89 -16.15
CA ILE A 507 28.71 2.84 -17.26
C ILE A 507 28.01 4.09 -16.75
N ILE A 508 28.75 5.22 -16.69
CA ILE A 508 28.23 6.48 -16.15
C ILE A 508 28.28 7.52 -17.28
N ALA A 509 27.15 7.86 -17.83
CA ALA A 509 27.08 8.72 -18.98
C ALA A 509 25.89 9.67 -18.97
N TYR A 510 26.05 10.81 -19.62
CA TYR A 510 24.99 11.79 -19.86
C TYR A 510 24.31 12.32 -18.61
N ASN A 511 24.98 12.30 -17.44
CA ASN A 511 24.43 12.87 -16.22
C ASN A 511 24.75 14.37 -16.15
N ILE A 512 23.86 15.13 -15.51
CA ILE A 512 24.07 16.55 -15.19
C ILE A 512 24.39 16.67 -13.70
N LEU A 513 25.57 17.21 -13.40
CA LEU A 513 26.05 17.42 -12.04
C LEU A 513 26.21 18.93 -11.78
N SER A 514 25.53 19.48 -10.77
CA SER A 514 25.62 20.92 -10.51
C SER A 514 25.52 21.27 -9.02
N GLY A 515 26.33 22.21 -8.56
CA GLY A 515 26.27 22.73 -7.20
C GLY A 515 26.49 21.69 -6.08
N ASN A 516 27.03 20.51 -6.39
CA ASN A 516 27.43 19.56 -5.36
C ASN A 516 28.75 20.02 -4.74
N LYS A 517 29.04 19.64 -3.49
CA LYS A 517 30.32 20.00 -2.85
C LYS A 517 31.51 19.59 -3.71
N GLU A 518 31.42 18.43 -4.32
CA GLU A 518 32.34 17.99 -5.37
C GLU A 518 31.52 17.50 -6.57
N ASN A 519 31.58 18.24 -7.68
CA ASN A 519 30.95 17.86 -8.94
C ASN A 519 31.80 16.80 -9.65
N LYS A 520 32.28 15.83 -8.90
CA LYS A 520 33.13 14.77 -9.41
C LYS A 520 32.38 13.44 -9.43
N ILE A 521 32.77 12.64 -10.39
CA ILE A 521 32.54 11.21 -10.38
C ILE A 521 33.84 10.61 -9.84
N ILE A 522 33.83 10.22 -8.56
CA ILE A 522 35.03 9.60 -7.97
C ILE A 522 35.12 8.17 -8.45
N MET A 523 36.18 7.85 -9.15
CA MET A 523 36.50 6.52 -9.69
C MET A 523 37.60 5.86 -8.88
N ASN A 524 37.33 4.66 -8.40
CA ASN A 524 38.34 3.83 -7.75
C ASN A 524 38.66 2.53 -8.53
N SER A 525 38.06 2.32 -9.70
CA SER A 525 38.26 1.12 -10.53
C SER A 525 38.45 1.45 -12.01
N LYS A 526 39.43 0.80 -12.66
CA LYS A 526 39.75 0.95 -14.09
C LYS A 526 38.70 0.30 -15.02
N LYS A 527 37.75 -0.46 -14.49
CA LYS A 527 36.72 -1.16 -15.30
C LYS A 527 35.46 -0.34 -15.53
N ASN A 528 35.39 0.87 -14.99
CA ASN A 528 34.25 1.76 -15.18
C ASN A 528 34.43 2.60 -16.44
N VAL A 529 33.33 2.84 -17.14
CA VAL A 529 33.28 3.74 -18.30
C VAL A 529 32.57 5.02 -17.92
N ILE A 530 33.26 6.15 -18.01
CA ILE A 530 32.68 7.48 -17.76
C ILE A 530 32.79 8.30 -19.03
N ARG A 531 31.68 8.83 -19.52
CA ARG A 531 31.64 9.68 -20.71
C ARG A 531 30.45 10.63 -20.72
N ASP A 532 30.62 11.72 -21.45
CA ASP A 532 29.55 12.65 -21.83
C ASP A 532 28.71 13.20 -20.63
N ASN A 533 29.29 13.25 -19.42
CA ASN A 533 28.64 13.89 -18.28
C ASN A 533 28.93 15.40 -18.30
N ILE A 534 27.94 16.20 -17.94
CA ILE A 534 28.03 17.65 -17.88
C ILE A 534 28.13 18.07 -16.41
N SER A 535 29.17 18.85 -16.08
CA SER A 535 29.36 19.37 -14.72
C SER A 535 29.39 20.89 -14.74
N PHE A 536 28.59 21.51 -13.89
CA PHE A 536 28.58 22.96 -13.70
C PHE A 536 29.01 23.29 -12.27
N ASN A 537 29.95 24.20 -12.13
CA ASN A 537 30.33 24.80 -10.85
C ASN A 537 29.70 26.20 -10.82
N PHE A 538 28.67 26.38 -10.03
CA PHE A 538 28.07 27.69 -9.73
C PHE A 538 28.52 28.13 -8.35
#